data_28c5ff0d58535480e65a3d3efdd4e7ab
#
_entry.id   28c5ff0d58535480e65a3d3efdd4e7ab
#
_cell.length_a   1.000
_cell.length_b   1.000
_cell.length_c   1.000
_cell.angle_alpha   90.00
_cell.angle_beta   90.00
_cell.angle_gamma   90.00
#
_symmetry.space_group_name_H-M   'P 1'
#
loop_
_entity.id
_entity.type
_entity.pdbx_description
1 polymer ?
#
loop_
_entity_poly.entity_id
_entity_poly.type
_entity_poly.pdbx_seq_one_letter_code
_entity_poly.pdbx_strand_id
1 'polypeptide(L)'
;MHRFVRSKGWYDPNSKRPQTPRNLAVSLAIEAAEILEHFQFTDEIKDKDELGSELADVTLYLLQLASVSGIDLEEAVLKKIEINKTRTWDQEESNVKGQKSAD
;
A
#
# COMPACT_ATOMS: atom_id res chain seq x y z
N MET A 1 -1.65 -4.85 -14.98
CA MET A 1 -2.01 -5.51 -13.72
C MET A 1 -3.11 -6.56 -13.85
N HIS A 2 -4.27 -6.21 -14.39
CA HIS A 2 -5.35 -7.18 -14.60
C HIS A 2 -4.93 -8.33 -15.49
N ARG A 3 -4.12 -8.05 -16.50
CA ARG A 3 -3.61 -9.10 -17.38
C ARG A 3 -2.79 -10.13 -16.62
N PHE A 4 -1.94 -9.66 -15.71
CA PHE A 4 -1.11 -10.53 -14.90
C PHE A 4 -1.97 -11.45 -14.03
N VAL A 5 -2.94 -10.87 -13.33
CA VAL A 5 -3.83 -11.63 -12.44
C VAL A 5 -4.65 -12.65 -13.23
N ARG A 6 -5.13 -12.27 -14.40
CA ARG A 6 -5.88 -13.18 -15.27
C ARG A 6 -5.02 -14.35 -15.73
N SER A 7 -3.77 -14.08 -16.08
CA SER A 7 -2.86 -15.13 -16.53
C SER A 7 -2.58 -16.16 -15.45
N LYS A 8 -2.72 -15.76 -14.17
CA LYS A 8 -2.57 -16.66 -13.04
C LYS A 8 -3.88 -17.39 -12.69
N GLY A 9 -4.96 -17.07 -13.38
CA GLY A 9 -6.26 -17.69 -13.11
C GLY A 9 -6.92 -17.23 -11.83
N TRP A 10 -6.45 -16.13 -11.25
CA TRP A 10 -6.95 -15.66 -9.95
C TRP A 10 -8.36 -15.11 -10.01
N TYR A 11 -8.81 -14.65 -11.20
CA TYR A 11 -10.18 -14.19 -11.39
C TYR A 11 -11.14 -15.31 -11.75
N ASP A 12 -10.64 -16.52 -11.97
CA ASP A 12 -11.47 -17.66 -12.30
C ASP A 12 -12.34 -18.03 -11.09
N PRO A 13 -13.66 -18.16 -11.25
CA PRO A 13 -14.54 -18.56 -10.14
C PRO A 13 -14.14 -19.89 -9.50
N ASN A 14 -13.45 -20.73 -10.24
CA ASN A 14 -13.00 -22.03 -9.74
C ASN A 14 -11.61 -21.99 -9.15
N SER A 15 -11.01 -20.81 -9.08
CA SER A 15 -9.67 -20.65 -8.50
C SER A 15 -9.69 -21.01 -7.02
N LYS A 16 -8.63 -21.66 -6.57
CA LYS A 16 -8.45 -21.96 -5.14
C LYS A 16 -8.16 -20.71 -4.32
N ARG A 17 -7.78 -19.62 -4.97
CA ARG A 17 -7.49 -18.33 -4.33
C ARG A 17 -8.35 -17.24 -4.97
N PRO A 18 -9.64 -17.20 -4.65
CA PRO A 18 -10.50 -16.18 -5.22
C PRO A 18 -10.00 -14.78 -4.83
N GLN A 19 -10.08 -13.84 -5.76
CA GLN A 19 -9.60 -12.48 -5.57
C GLN A 19 -10.69 -11.62 -4.94
N THR A 20 -11.08 -11.94 -3.72
CA THR A 20 -12.02 -11.14 -2.95
C THR A 20 -11.27 -9.99 -2.28
N PRO A 21 -11.96 -8.89 -1.96
CA PRO A 21 -11.32 -7.80 -1.20
C PRO A 21 -10.65 -8.28 0.08
N ARG A 22 -11.29 -9.18 0.80
CA ARG A 22 -10.73 -9.71 2.03
C ARG A 22 -9.42 -10.46 1.78
N ASN A 23 -9.42 -11.37 0.77
CA ASN A 23 -8.23 -12.16 0.48
C ASN A 23 -7.09 -11.27 -0.03
N LEU A 24 -7.42 -10.25 -0.81
CA LEU A 24 -6.41 -9.30 -1.28
C LEU A 24 -5.85 -8.47 -0.13
N ALA A 25 -6.70 -8.08 0.81
CA ALA A 25 -6.23 -7.35 2.00
C ALA A 25 -5.28 -8.20 2.85
N VAL A 26 -5.58 -9.49 2.99
CA VAL A 26 -4.69 -10.43 3.69
C VAL A 26 -3.35 -10.53 2.97
N SER A 27 -3.37 -10.71 1.65
CA SER A 27 -2.14 -10.80 0.85
C SER A 27 -1.32 -9.51 0.96
N LEU A 28 -1.98 -8.37 0.92
CA LEU A 28 -1.33 -7.07 1.08
C LEU A 28 -0.63 -6.96 2.44
N ALA A 29 -1.30 -7.38 3.50
CA ALA A 29 -0.74 -7.34 4.84
C ALA A 29 0.47 -8.24 4.98
N ILE A 30 0.42 -9.44 4.40
CA ILE A 30 1.53 -10.39 4.43
C ILE A 30 2.74 -9.82 3.70
N GLU A 31 2.52 -9.26 2.52
CA GLU A 31 3.61 -8.68 1.72
C GLU A 31 4.22 -7.46 2.43
N ALA A 32 3.39 -6.65 3.07
CA ALA A 32 3.89 -5.51 3.84
C ALA A 32 4.75 -5.99 5.03
N ALA A 33 4.35 -7.07 5.66
CA ALA A 33 5.13 -7.64 6.77
C ALA A 33 6.49 -8.14 6.30
N GLU A 34 6.59 -8.66 5.08
CA GLU A 34 7.87 -9.10 4.51
C GLU A 34 8.83 -7.93 4.33
N ILE A 35 8.31 -6.74 4.01
CA ILE A 35 9.14 -5.54 3.95
C ILE A 35 9.75 -5.25 5.33
N LEU A 36 8.95 -5.40 6.37
CA LEU A 36 9.42 -5.16 7.75
C LEU A 36 10.58 -6.09 8.12
N GLU A 37 10.60 -7.31 7.59
CA GLU A 37 11.66 -8.27 7.87
C GLU A 37 13.04 -7.78 7.43
N HIS A 38 13.12 -6.94 6.40
CA HIS A 38 14.40 -6.35 5.98
C HIS A 38 15.02 -5.49 7.07
N PHE A 39 14.20 -4.93 7.93
CA PHE A 39 14.62 -3.97 8.95
C PHE A 39 14.49 -4.51 10.37
N GLN A 40 14.36 -5.81 10.51
CA GLN A 40 14.15 -6.43 11.82
C GLN A 40 15.32 -6.16 12.77
N PHE A 41 16.53 -6.14 12.26
CA PHE A 41 17.73 -5.97 13.06
C PHE A 41 18.61 -4.79 12.62
N THR A 42 18.18 -4.01 11.63
CA THR A 42 19.00 -2.94 11.07
C THR A 42 18.12 -1.93 10.37
N ASP A 43 18.59 -0.68 10.31
CA ASP A 43 17.95 0.37 9.50
C ASP A 43 18.53 0.43 8.09
N GLU A 44 19.53 -0.38 7.79
CA GLU A 44 20.19 -0.36 6.48
C GLU A 44 19.46 -1.22 5.47
N ILE A 45 19.44 -0.77 4.23
CA ILE A 45 18.91 -1.53 3.10
C ILE A 45 20.03 -2.40 2.58
N LYS A 46 19.95 -3.71 2.85
CA LYS A 46 21.00 -4.67 2.45
C LYS A 46 20.85 -5.15 1.03
N ASP A 47 19.62 -5.28 0.54
CA ASP A 47 19.33 -5.77 -0.80
C ASP A 47 18.23 -4.92 -1.42
N LYS A 48 18.65 -3.95 -2.22
CA LYS A 48 17.72 -3.03 -2.88
C LYS A 48 16.82 -3.73 -3.88
N ASP A 49 17.34 -4.70 -4.58
CA ASP A 49 16.56 -5.41 -5.60
C ASP A 49 15.45 -6.22 -4.96
N GLU A 50 15.75 -6.90 -3.88
CA GLU A 50 14.75 -7.67 -3.15
C GLU A 50 13.70 -6.75 -2.52
N LEU A 51 14.14 -5.69 -1.88
CA LEU A 51 13.22 -4.70 -1.31
C LEU A 51 12.32 -4.11 -2.39
N GLY A 52 12.91 -3.76 -3.54
CA GLY A 52 12.15 -3.24 -4.67
C GLY A 52 11.10 -4.22 -5.17
N SER A 53 11.45 -5.50 -5.22
CA SER A 53 10.51 -6.54 -5.62
C SER A 53 9.33 -6.64 -4.66
N GLU A 54 9.60 -6.56 -3.37
CA GLU A 54 8.53 -6.61 -2.37
C GLU A 54 7.65 -5.37 -2.38
N LEU A 55 8.25 -4.20 -2.60
CA LEU A 55 7.47 -2.96 -2.77
C LEU A 55 6.56 -3.07 -3.99
N ALA A 56 7.05 -3.68 -5.06
CA ALA A 56 6.24 -3.90 -6.26
C ALA A 56 5.08 -4.84 -5.96
N ASP A 57 5.31 -5.90 -5.21
CA ASP A 57 4.24 -6.83 -4.83
C ASP A 57 3.16 -6.14 -4.02
N VAL A 58 3.54 -5.33 -3.04
CA VAL A 58 2.59 -4.54 -2.24
C VAL A 58 1.77 -3.64 -3.15
N THR A 59 2.43 -2.97 -4.09
CA THR A 59 1.75 -2.06 -5.02
C THR A 59 0.75 -2.81 -5.90
N LEU A 60 1.13 -3.98 -6.40
CA LEU A 60 0.24 -4.78 -7.25
C LEU A 60 -1.00 -5.24 -6.49
N TYR A 61 -0.83 -5.73 -5.26
CA TYR A 61 -1.99 -6.11 -4.44
C TYR A 61 -2.87 -4.92 -4.11
N LEU A 62 -2.25 -3.77 -3.84
CA LEU A 62 -2.98 -2.54 -3.54
C LEU A 62 -3.85 -2.10 -4.73
N LEU A 63 -3.26 -2.09 -5.92
CA LEU A 63 -3.98 -1.73 -7.14
C LEU A 63 -5.12 -2.70 -7.41
N GLN A 64 -4.89 -3.98 -7.19
CA GLN A 64 -5.91 -4.99 -7.42
C GLN A 64 -7.05 -4.88 -6.42
N LEU A 65 -6.73 -4.65 -5.14
CA LEU A 65 -7.75 -4.45 -4.12
C LEU A 65 -8.63 -3.25 -4.46
N ALA A 66 -8.03 -2.15 -4.87
CA ALA A 66 -8.78 -0.97 -5.30
C ALA A 66 -9.71 -1.31 -6.46
N SER A 67 -9.19 -2.04 -7.45
CA SER A 67 -9.96 -2.41 -8.64
C SER A 67 -11.19 -3.26 -8.30
N VAL A 68 -11.01 -4.32 -7.53
CA VAL A 68 -12.14 -5.22 -7.21
C VAL A 68 -13.11 -4.57 -6.24
N SER A 69 -12.68 -3.53 -5.54
CA SER A 69 -13.53 -2.77 -4.62
C SER A 69 -14.24 -1.60 -5.29
N GLY A 70 -14.00 -1.39 -6.58
CA GLY A 70 -14.61 -0.28 -7.32
C GLY A 70 -14.09 1.09 -6.89
N ILE A 71 -12.84 1.16 -6.43
CA ILE A 71 -12.22 2.40 -5.96
C ILE A 71 -11.26 2.90 -7.02
N ASP A 72 -11.40 4.18 -7.40
CA ASP A 72 -10.42 4.87 -8.22
C ASP A 72 -9.28 5.29 -7.30
N LEU A 73 -8.20 4.51 -7.32
CA LEU A 73 -7.09 4.72 -6.39
C LEU A 73 -6.36 6.04 -6.65
N GLU A 74 -6.20 6.43 -7.91
CA GLU A 74 -5.56 7.69 -8.24
C GLU A 74 -6.33 8.85 -7.63
N GLU A 75 -7.64 8.87 -7.81
CA GLU A 75 -8.49 9.90 -7.23
C GLU A 75 -8.40 9.90 -5.71
N ALA A 76 -8.44 8.72 -5.10
CA ALA A 76 -8.34 8.60 -3.65
C ALA A 76 -7.01 9.14 -3.13
N VAL A 77 -5.91 8.84 -3.82
CA VAL A 77 -4.58 9.33 -3.46
C VAL A 77 -4.50 10.85 -3.58
N LEU A 78 -4.98 11.40 -4.69
CA LEU A 78 -4.96 12.85 -4.90
C LEU A 78 -5.79 13.58 -3.84
N LYS A 79 -6.95 13.05 -3.52
CA LYS A 79 -7.82 13.59 -2.48
C LYS A 79 -7.12 13.56 -1.11
N LYS A 80 -6.43 12.46 -0.82
CA LYS A 80 -5.72 12.31 0.45
C LYS A 80 -4.54 13.27 0.55
N ILE A 81 -3.85 13.50 -0.54
CA ILE A 81 -2.76 14.47 -0.58
C ILE A 81 -3.27 15.86 -0.19
N GLU A 82 -4.43 16.26 -0.71
CA GLU A 82 -5.02 17.56 -0.36
C GLU A 82 -5.39 17.63 1.11
N ILE A 83 -5.97 16.57 1.65
CA ILE A 83 -6.30 16.51 3.07
C ILE A 83 -5.03 16.62 3.92
N ASN A 84 -3.97 15.92 3.53
CA ASN A 84 -2.71 15.95 4.27
C ASN A 84 -2.03 17.30 4.21
N LYS A 85 -2.16 18.01 3.10
CA LYS A 85 -1.66 19.39 3.01
C LYS A 85 -2.34 20.29 4.02
N THR A 86 -3.66 20.17 4.15
CA THR A 86 -4.44 20.93 5.11
C THR A 86 -3.99 20.62 6.53
N ARG A 87 -3.78 19.35 6.85
CA ARG A 87 -3.27 18.92 8.15
C ARG A 87 -1.89 19.49 8.43
N THR A 88 -1.03 19.52 7.44
CA THR A 88 0.33 20.07 7.58
C THR A 88 0.26 21.54 7.94
N TRP A 89 -0.64 22.30 7.30
CA TRP A 89 -0.87 23.69 7.65
C TRP A 89 -1.29 23.85 9.10
N ASP A 90 -2.27 23.07 9.54
CA ASP A 90 -2.76 23.13 10.91
C ASP A 90 -1.65 22.78 11.91
N GLN A 91 -0.81 21.82 11.59
CA GLN A 91 0.31 21.43 12.43
C GLN A 91 1.38 22.50 12.48
N GLU A 92 1.65 23.17 11.38
CA GLU A 92 2.60 24.28 11.34
C GLU A 92 2.12 25.44 12.21
N GLU A 93 0.85 25.76 12.17
CA GLU A 93 0.27 26.78 13.04
C GLU A 93 0.41 26.38 14.50
N SER A 94 0.16 25.12 14.83
CA SER A 94 0.32 24.61 16.19
C SER A 94 1.77 24.72 16.64
N ASN A 95 2.72 24.43 15.74
CA ASN A 95 4.15 24.53 16.03
C ASN A 95 4.57 25.98 16.32
N VAL A 96 4.00 26.91 15.56
CA VAL A 96 4.25 28.34 15.82
C VAL A 96 3.81 28.72 17.22
N LYS A 97 2.78 28.05 17.74
CA LYS A 97 2.29 28.27 19.10
C LYS A 97 3.07 27.46 20.14
N GLY A 98 4.16 26.83 19.75
CA GLY A 98 4.99 26.07 20.67
C GLY A 98 4.61 24.60 20.80
N GLN A 99 3.68 24.11 20.01
CA GLN A 99 3.31 22.72 20.01
C GLN A 99 4.10 21.96 18.95
N LYS A 100 4.38 20.71 19.24
CA LYS A 100 5.17 19.88 18.38
C LYS A 100 4.32 18.83 17.71
N SER A 101 4.43 18.73 16.38
CA SER A 101 3.76 17.71 15.62
C SER A 101 4.57 16.41 15.64
N ALA A 102 3.89 15.27 15.72
CA ALA A 102 4.52 13.97 15.67
C ALA A 102 4.60 13.43 14.26
N ASP A 103 4.13 14.16 13.25
CA ASP A 103 4.03 13.55 11.96
C ASP A 103 4.33 14.42 10.79
#